data_c442a5a07f20a8b2a7ba6b7bed71a4ec
#
_entry.id   c442a5a07f20a8b2a7ba6b7bed71a4ec
#
_cell.length_a   1.000
_cell.length_b   1.000
_cell.length_c   1.000
_cell.angle_alpha   90.00
_cell.angle_beta   90.00
_cell.angle_gamma   90.00
#
_symmetry.space_group_name_H-M   'P 1'
#
loop_
_entity.id
_entity.type
_entity.pdbx_description
1 polymer ?
#
loop_
_entity_poly.entity_id
_entity_poly.type
_entity_poly.pdbx_seq_one_letter_code
_entity_poly.pdbx_strand_id
1 'polypeptide(L)'
;KMRLLYYIIFFLSLGLFSCKTQTAEKTETFKVWGNCEKCKVTIEGSLGVDGIVEKNWDVESTLITVKFDTTKITLDGIQQLVAKAGYDNDGYYGDDYAYGKLPDCCQYERKPFELK
;
A
#
# COMPACT_ATOMS: atom_id res chain seq x y z
N LYS A 1 -39.64 -42.33 -17.03
CA LYS A 1 -39.73 -40.94 -17.45
C LYS A 1 -39.49 -39.92 -16.31
N MET A 2 -39.90 -40.21 -15.11
CA MET A 2 -39.63 -39.32 -13.95
C MET A 2 -38.19 -39.37 -13.44
N ARG A 3 -37.47 -40.47 -13.64
CA ARG A 3 -36.05 -40.58 -13.23
C ARG A 3 -35.10 -39.72 -14.10
N LEU A 4 -35.43 -39.54 -15.35
CA LEU A 4 -34.64 -38.70 -16.26
C LEU A 4 -34.75 -37.20 -15.90
N LEU A 5 -35.94 -36.76 -15.48
CA LEU A 5 -36.17 -35.40 -15.02
C LEU A 5 -35.38 -35.08 -13.72
N TYR A 6 -35.26 -36.06 -12.81
CA TYR A 6 -34.47 -35.91 -11.59
C TYR A 6 -32.98 -35.75 -11.86
N TYR A 7 -32.44 -36.43 -12.85
CA TYR A 7 -31.04 -36.29 -13.26
C TYR A 7 -30.74 -34.94 -13.93
N ILE A 8 -31.71 -34.46 -14.69
CA ILE A 8 -31.56 -33.12 -15.36
C ILE A 8 -31.60 -32.00 -14.33
N ILE A 9 -32.47 -32.09 -13.31
CA ILE A 9 -32.57 -31.10 -12.23
C ILE A 9 -31.32 -31.17 -11.33
N PHE A 10 -30.78 -32.38 -11.07
CA PHE A 10 -29.57 -32.56 -10.28
C PHE A 10 -28.32 -32.03 -10.98
N PHE A 11 -28.22 -32.14 -12.32
CA PHE A 11 -27.12 -31.61 -13.10
C PHE A 11 -27.16 -30.06 -13.24
N LEU A 12 -28.36 -29.46 -13.19
CA LEU A 12 -28.53 -28.02 -13.28
C LEU A 12 -28.15 -27.30 -11.98
N SER A 13 -28.13 -27.98 -10.84
CA SER A 13 -27.79 -27.39 -9.54
C SER A 13 -26.29 -27.34 -9.24
N LEU A 14 -25.45 -28.01 -10.04
CA LEU A 14 -24.00 -28.01 -9.86
C LEU A 14 -23.29 -26.83 -10.57
N GLY A 15 -24.02 -25.97 -11.26
CA GLY A 15 -23.44 -24.89 -12.08
C GLY A 15 -23.28 -23.53 -11.40
N LEU A 16 -23.56 -23.40 -10.09
CA LEU A 16 -23.62 -22.10 -9.43
C LEU A 16 -22.52 -21.86 -8.37
N PHE A 17 -21.46 -22.65 -8.37
CA PHE A 17 -20.25 -22.29 -7.63
C PHE A 17 -19.35 -21.41 -8.53
N SER A 18 -19.74 -20.15 -8.74
CA SER A 18 -18.78 -19.19 -9.22
C SER A 18 -17.85 -18.85 -8.06
N CYS A 19 -16.64 -19.39 -8.08
CA CYS A 19 -15.54 -18.90 -7.26
C CYS A 19 -15.30 -17.44 -7.62
N LYS A 20 -15.86 -16.51 -6.85
CA LYS A 20 -15.39 -15.14 -6.85
C LYS A 20 -13.97 -15.17 -6.29
N THR A 21 -12.98 -15.04 -7.15
CA THR A 21 -11.63 -14.67 -6.72
C THR A 21 -11.75 -13.33 -6.02
N GLN A 22 -11.81 -13.36 -4.69
CA GLN A 22 -11.69 -12.13 -3.90
C GLN A 22 -10.25 -11.65 -4.06
N THR A 23 -10.07 -10.58 -4.84
CA THR A 23 -8.83 -9.83 -4.82
C THR A 23 -8.68 -9.28 -3.40
N ALA A 24 -7.62 -9.69 -2.70
CA ALA A 24 -7.34 -9.28 -1.33
C ALA A 24 -6.69 -7.87 -1.31
N GLU A 25 -7.24 -6.95 -2.12
CA GLU A 25 -6.75 -5.57 -2.20
C GLU A 25 -7.32 -4.73 -1.07
N LYS A 26 -6.47 -3.91 -0.48
CA LYS A 26 -6.81 -2.97 0.57
C LYS A 26 -6.24 -1.59 0.23
N THR A 27 -6.97 -0.54 0.59
CA THR A 27 -6.52 0.85 0.46
C THR A 27 -6.29 1.41 1.86
N GLU A 28 -5.10 1.95 2.09
CA GLU A 28 -4.72 2.62 3.34
C GLU A 28 -4.18 4.01 3.06
N THR A 29 -4.45 4.92 3.98
CA THR A 29 -3.92 6.29 3.94
C THR A 29 -3.17 6.56 5.24
N PHE A 30 -1.96 7.10 5.12
CA PHE A 30 -1.15 7.46 6.28
C PHE A 30 -0.26 8.67 5.95
N LYS A 31 0.24 9.31 7.00
CA LYS A 31 1.11 10.49 6.83
C LYS A 31 2.54 10.07 6.52
N VAL A 32 3.15 10.75 5.55
CA VAL A 32 4.58 10.70 5.24
C VAL A 32 5.09 12.13 5.20
N TRP A 33 6.05 12.44 6.05
CA TRP A 33 6.68 13.77 6.10
C TRP A 33 7.51 14.01 4.84
N GLY A 34 7.28 15.11 4.20
CA GLY A 34 7.95 15.55 2.99
C GLY A 34 7.52 16.98 2.68
N ASN A 35 8.15 17.65 1.71
CA ASN A 35 7.93 19.08 1.49
C ASN A 35 7.83 19.52 0.02
N CYS A 36 8.03 18.64 -0.94
CA CYS A 36 8.06 19.06 -2.35
C CYS A 36 7.74 17.93 -3.32
N GLU A 37 7.57 18.27 -4.59
CA GLU A 37 7.30 17.31 -5.67
C GLU A 37 8.43 16.29 -5.87
N LYS A 38 9.67 16.65 -5.58
CA LYS A 38 10.80 15.70 -5.62
C LYS A 38 10.67 14.63 -4.54
N CYS A 39 10.14 15.01 -3.36
CA CYS A 39 9.82 14.05 -2.31
C CYS A 39 8.78 13.03 -2.81
N LYS A 40 7.75 13.51 -3.53
CA LYS A 40 6.72 12.67 -4.13
C LYS A 40 7.33 11.57 -5.00
N VAL A 41 8.24 11.91 -5.89
CA VAL A 41 8.92 10.97 -6.78
C VAL A 41 9.67 9.90 -5.99
N THR A 42 10.38 10.29 -4.95
CA THR A 42 11.18 9.38 -4.12
C THR A 42 10.30 8.52 -3.23
N ILE A 43 9.29 9.10 -2.59
CA ILE A 43 8.34 8.38 -1.72
C ILE A 43 7.60 7.32 -2.54
N GLU A 44 6.99 7.71 -3.65
CA GLU A 44 6.26 6.77 -4.51
C GLU A 44 7.20 5.75 -5.15
N GLY A 45 8.41 6.16 -5.53
CA GLY A 45 9.44 5.26 -6.06
C GLY A 45 9.89 4.19 -5.09
N SER A 46 9.89 4.47 -3.78
CA SER A 46 10.21 3.49 -2.73
C SER A 46 9.20 2.33 -2.68
N LEU A 47 8.01 2.55 -3.22
CA LEU A 47 6.91 1.58 -3.27
C LEU A 47 6.77 0.91 -4.63
N GLY A 48 7.78 0.96 -5.47
CA GLY A 48 7.83 0.24 -6.75
C GLY A 48 8.13 -1.25 -6.58
N VAL A 49 7.38 -1.94 -5.74
CA VAL A 49 7.56 -3.35 -5.40
C VAL A 49 6.30 -4.15 -5.71
N ASP A 50 6.46 -5.49 -5.79
CA ASP A 50 5.32 -6.38 -6.01
C ASP A 50 4.30 -6.26 -4.86
N GLY A 51 3.03 -6.25 -5.22
CA GLY A 51 1.93 -6.10 -4.28
C GLY A 51 1.37 -4.68 -4.17
N ILE A 52 2.08 -3.67 -4.64
CA ILE A 52 1.58 -2.29 -4.69
C ILE A 52 0.82 -2.08 -6.00
N VAL A 53 -0.46 -1.79 -5.91
CA VAL A 53 -1.35 -1.56 -7.06
C VAL A 53 -1.42 -0.09 -7.43
N GLU A 54 -1.62 0.77 -6.44
CA GLU A 54 -1.68 2.24 -6.61
C GLU A 54 -0.96 2.91 -5.44
N LYS A 55 -0.35 4.05 -5.73
CA LYS A 55 0.34 4.89 -4.74
C LYS A 55 0.24 6.35 -5.16
N ASN A 56 -0.18 7.20 -4.25
CA ASN A 56 -0.26 8.63 -4.48
C ASN A 56 0.00 9.40 -3.20
N TRP A 57 1.09 10.15 -3.17
CA TRP A 57 1.43 11.05 -2.07
C TRP A 57 1.05 12.48 -2.44
N ASP A 58 0.31 13.14 -1.58
CA ASP A 58 -0.12 14.53 -1.76
C ASP A 58 0.81 15.49 -1.01
N VAL A 59 1.39 16.43 -1.75
CA VAL A 59 2.35 17.41 -1.22
C VAL A 59 1.72 18.32 -0.16
N GLU A 60 0.46 18.72 -0.34
CA GLU A 60 -0.20 19.67 0.57
C GLU A 60 -0.58 19.01 1.90
N SER A 61 -1.26 17.88 1.84
CA SER A 61 -1.69 17.16 3.05
C SER A 61 -0.60 16.29 3.67
N THR A 62 0.44 15.95 2.90
CA THR A 62 1.48 14.98 3.23
C THR A 62 0.94 13.56 3.47
N LEU A 63 -0.27 13.27 3.01
CA LEU A 63 -0.86 11.94 3.10
C LEU A 63 -0.55 11.13 1.85
N ILE A 64 -0.19 9.87 2.06
CA ILE A 64 -0.10 8.89 0.99
C ILE A 64 -1.30 7.96 1.02
N THR A 65 -1.89 7.71 -0.13
CA THR A 65 -2.92 6.69 -0.32
C THR A 65 -2.31 5.55 -1.12
N VAL A 66 -2.34 4.36 -0.56
CA VAL A 66 -1.75 3.16 -1.15
C VAL A 66 -2.82 2.08 -1.26
N LYS A 67 -2.96 1.52 -2.46
CA LYS A 67 -3.75 0.32 -2.70
C LYS A 67 -2.80 -0.84 -2.92
N PHE A 68 -2.98 -1.93 -2.18
CA PHE A 68 -2.04 -3.04 -2.18
C PHE A 68 -2.72 -4.39 -2.01
N ASP A 69 -2.06 -5.42 -2.50
CA ASP A 69 -2.47 -6.81 -2.34
C ASP A 69 -2.00 -7.32 -0.97
N THR A 70 -2.94 -7.59 -0.07
CA THR A 70 -2.67 -8.02 1.31
C THR A 70 -2.03 -9.41 1.40
N THR A 71 -2.05 -10.19 0.32
CA THR A 71 -1.35 -11.48 0.26
C THR A 71 0.14 -11.33 -0.02
N LYS A 72 0.58 -10.17 -0.49
CA LYS A 72 1.96 -9.91 -0.91
C LYS A 72 2.71 -8.95 0.00
N ILE A 73 2.03 -7.97 0.57
CA ILE A 73 2.63 -6.95 1.42
C ILE A 73 1.65 -6.48 2.49
N THR A 74 2.18 -6.00 3.61
CA THR A 74 1.41 -5.45 4.74
C THR A 74 1.58 -3.94 4.80
N LEU A 75 0.67 -3.25 5.51
CA LEU A 75 0.83 -1.82 5.80
C LEU A 75 2.16 -1.54 6.52
N ASP A 76 2.52 -2.37 7.50
CA ASP A 76 3.79 -2.28 8.21
C ASP A 76 4.98 -2.36 7.23
N GLY A 77 4.96 -3.32 6.31
CA GLY A 77 5.98 -3.46 5.27
C GLY A 77 6.09 -2.25 4.36
N ILE A 78 4.95 -1.66 3.99
CA ILE A 78 4.89 -0.43 3.18
C ILE A 78 5.54 0.73 3.94
N GLN A 79 5.19 0.92 5.21
CA GLN A 79 5.75 1.98 6.04
C GLN A 79 7.26 1.82 6.25
N GLN A 80 7.74 0.59 6.38
CA GLN A 80 9.18 0.30 6.46
C GLN A 80 9.91 0.68 5.18
N LEU A 81 9.35 0.40 4.01
CA LEU A 81 9.95 0.78 2.71
C LEU A 81 10.08 2.30 2.58
N VAL A 82 9.07 3.04 2.98
CA VAL A 82 9.08 4.51 2.99
C VAL A 82 10.15 5.04 3.94
N ALA A 83 10.24 4.47 5.13
CA ALA A 83 11.26 4.83 6.13
C ALA A 83 12.68 4.53 5.63
N LYS A 84 12.88 3.41 4.97
CA LYS A 84 14.16 3.01 4.38
C LYS A 84 14.65 4.00 3.32
N ALA A 85 13.74 4.68 2.63
CA ALA A 85 14.06 5.71 1.66
C ALA A 85 14.40 7.07 2.31
N GLY A 86 14.32 7.18 3.63
CA GLY A 86 14.67 8.38 4.39
C GLY A 86 13.47 9.23 4.82
N TYR A 87 12.25 8.72 4.70
CA TYR A 87 11.03 9.48 5.00
C TYR A 87 10.34 9.00 6.28
N ASP A 88 10.20 9.93 7.24
CA ASP A 88 9.40 9.70 8.44
C ASP A 88 7.94 9.48 8.06
N ASN A 89 7.29 8.56 8.73
CA ASN A 89 5.88 8.29 8.52
C ASN A 89 5.19 7.88 9.83
N ASP A 90 3.89 7.67 9.78
CA ASP A 90 3.12 7.32 10.98
C ASP A 90 3.62 6.07 11.70
N GLY A 91 4.21 5.12 10.98
CA GLY A 91 4.70 3.86 11.56
C GLY A 91 6.15 3.90 12.01
N TYR A 92 6.99 4.68 11.33
CA TYR A 92 8.45 4.62 11.50
C TYR A 92 9.11 5.97 11.32
N TYR A 93 10.24 6.18 12.00
CA TYR A 93 11.19 7.22 11.64
C TYR A 93 11.98 6.80 10.40
N GLY A 94 12.19 7.72 9.50
CA GLY A 94 13.02 7.51 8.32
C GLY A 94 14.46 7.19 8.72
N ASP A 95 15.13 6.38 7.90
CA ASP A 95 16.54 6.08 8.08
C ASP A 95 17.37 7.37 7.99
N ASP A 96 18.18 7.63 9.02
CA ASP A 96 18.96 8.87 9.12
C ASP A 96 20.00 9.02 8.01
N TYR A 97 20.62 7.92 7.61
CA TYR A 97 21.60 7.93 6.54
C TYR A 97 20.95 8.23 5.20
N ALA A 98 19.81 7.59 4.90
CA ALA A 98 19.06 7.86 3.69
C ALA A 98 18.53 9.30 3.66
N TYR A 99 18.01 9.80 4.79
CA TYR A 99 17.60 11.19 4.93
C TYR A 99 18.74 12.16 4.63
N GLY A 100 19.92 11.92 5.18
CA GLY A 100 21.09 12.75 4.96
C GLY A 100 21.56 12.80 3.50
N LYS A 101 21.20 11.81 2.69
CA LYS A 101 21.50 11.75 1.26
C LYS A 101 20.45 12.37 0.37
N LEU A 102 19.31 12.79 0.91
CA LEU A 102 18.30 13.47 0.13
C LEU A 102 18.81 14.82 -0.39
N PRO A 103 18.40 15.26 -1.59
CA PRO A 103 18.72 16.61 -2.07
C PRO A 103 18.26 17.68 -1.08
N ASP A 104 18.91 18.82 -1.05
CA ASP A 104 18.59 19.92 -0.13
C ASP A 104 17.12 20.29 -0.14
N CYS A 105 16.48 20.29 -1.32
CA CYS A 105 15.04 20.54 -1.45
C CYS A 105 14.14 19.47 -0.82
N CYS A 106 14.68 18.29 -0.50
CA CYS A 106 13.98 17.18 0.13
C CYS A 106 14.39 16.99 1.61
N GLN A 107 15.20 17.88 2.17
CA GLN A 107 15.53 17.93 3.59
C GLN A 107 14.34 18.53 4.36
N TYR A 108 13.27 17.75 4.47
CA TYR A 108 12.05 18.16 5.13
C TYR A 108 12.24 18.26 6.66
N GLU A 109 11.35 18.98 7.34
CA GLU A 109 11.32 19.00 8.80
C GLU A 109 10.87 17.63 9.32
N ARG A 110 11.74 16.97 10.11
CA ARG A 110 11.49 15.64 10.65
C ARG A 110 10.30 15.65 11.62
N LYS A 111 9.59 14.53 11.71
CA LYS A 111 8.51 14.42 12.68
C LYS A 111 9.05 14.56 14.11
N PRO A 112 8.26 15.12 15.04
CA PRO A 112 8.69 15.26 16.43
C PRO A 112 9.06 13.91 17.05
N PHE A 113 10.14 13.88 17.80
CA PHE A 113 10.56 12.69 18.55
C PHE A 113 9.59 12.49 19.71
N GLU A 114 8.86 11.39 19.68
CA GLU A 114 7.99 10.99 20.79
C GLU A 114 8.76 10.04 21.72
N LEU A 115 9.04 10.52 22.93
CA LEU A 115 9.53 9.66 24.02
C LEU A 115 8.33 8.83 24.50
N LYS A 116 8.38 7.54 24.28
CA LYS A 116 7.43 6.61 24.90
C LYS A 116 7.94 6.20 26.28
#